data_f30fd4b9386e27054898f9529ba47ab2
#
_entry.id   f30fd4b9386e27054898f9529ba47ab2
#
_cell.length_a   1.000
_cell.length_b   1.000
_cell.length_c   1.000
_cell.angle_alpha   90.00
_cell.angle_beta   90.00
_cell.angle_gamma   90.00
#
_symmetry.space_group_name_H-M   'P 1'
#
loop_
_entity.id
_entity.type
_entity.pdbx_description
1 polymer ?
#
loop_
_entity_poly.entity_id
_entity_poly.type
_entity_poly.pdbx_seq_one_letter_code
_entity_poly.pdbx_strand_id
1 'polypeptide(L)'
;MDYISRETSLNNRIMSKRSNFWTVAIAIACFAMSLTACSSDDNEVSNELSGKENVEQSATLAAYVIDSQGTRSGGEVKTAVFTDEDIEWFDLNTRELRFGIDSEVIHKRLESLDRMEFRLGDDILFQVENLVNPTFSRTYFDLVLYYEWMWENDEKVGVGYFLYDCYPQQFIDEELTKNNRNKRVQQWKAFTDYLDSKGKLKK
;
A
#
# COMPACT_ATOMS: atom_id res chain seq x y z
N MET A 1 -50.94 23.35 21.63
CA MET A 1 -50.98 22.02 20.98
C MET A 1 -49.61 21.42 21.12
N ASP A 2 -49.53 20.60 22.18
CA ASP A 2 -48.28 20.01 22.65
C ASP A 2 -48.00 18.74 21.83
N TYR A 3 -46.77 18.57 21.32
CA TYR A 3 -46.27 17.30 20.85
C TYR A 3 -45.08 16.87 21.69
N ILE A 4 -45.36 15.89 22.44
CA ILE A 4 -44.64 15.17 23.45
C ILE A 4 -43.33 14.58 22.91
N SER A 5 -42.26 14.91 23.61
CA SER A 5 -41.00 14.17 23.69
C SER A 5 -41.24 12.71 24.05
N ARG A 6 -40.64 11.80 23.30
CA ARG A 6 -40.35 10.45 23.77
C ARG A 6 -38.87 10.16 23.62
N GLU A 7 -38.19 10.32 24.71
CA GLU A 7 -36.92 9.66 24.99
C GLU A 7 -37.16 8.16 25.08
N THR A 8 -36.40 7.40 24.33
CA THR A 8 -36.20 5.98 24.63
C THR A 8 -34.71 5.73 24.82
N SER A 9 -34.36 5.71 26.08
CA SER A 9 -33.22 5.09 26.68
C SER A 9 -33.15 3.60 26.32
N LEU A 10 -32.09 3.12 25.74
CA LEU A 10 -31.78 1.69 25.63
C LEU A 10 -30.33 1.41 25.98
N ASN A 11 -30.19 1.11 27.24
CA ASN A 11 -29.39 0.05 27.88
C ASN A 11 -28.08 -0.38 27.20
N ASN A 12 -27.02 0.12 27.77
CA ASN A 12 -25.73 -0.56 27.92
C ASN A 12 -25.89 -1.95 28.52
N ARG A 13 -25.52 -2.97 27.78
CA ARG A 13 -25.15 -4.27 28.34
C ARG A 13 -23.73 -4.58 27.98
N ILE A 14 -22.86 -4.25 28.93
CA ILE A 14 -21.52 -4.78 29.05
C ILE A 14 -21.63 -6.29 29.24
N MET A 15 -21.12 -7.05 28.28
CA MET A 15 -20.75 -8.44 28.50
C MET A 15 -19.25 -8.63 28.35
N SER A 16 -18.62 -8.59 29.50
CA SER A 16 -17.32 -9.19 29.75
C SER A 16 -17.35 -10.68 29.38
N LYS A 17 -16.47 -11.13 28.51
CA LYS A 17 -16.03 -12.52 28.46
C LYS A 17 -14.52 -12.61 28.43
N ARG A 18 -14.05 -13.13 29.51
CA ARG A 18 -12.68 -13.55 29.83
C ARG A 18 -12.23 -14.71 28.94
N SER A 19 -10.90 -14.80 28.84
CA SER A 19 -10.10 -16.04 28.73
C SER A 19 -9.96 -16.59 27.31
N ASN A 20 -8.76 -16.87 26.78
CA ASN A 20 -7.80 -17.83 27.33
C ASN A 20 -6.41 -17.57 26.76
N PHE A 21 -5.42 -17.53 27.63
CA PHE A 21 -4.01 -17.68 27.33
C PHE A 21 -3.77 -19.09 26.77
N TRP A 22 -3.28 -19.18 25.57
CA TRP A 22 -2.61 -20.38 25.06
C TRP A 22 -1.15 -20.03 24.80
N THR A 23 -0.36 -20.40 25.79
CA THR A 23 1.09 -20.47 25.70
C THR A 23 1.45 -21.63 24.78
N VAL A 24 1.95 -21.35 23.58
CA VAL A 24 2.62 -22.36 22.77
C VAL A 24 4.11 -22.11 22.86
N ALA A 25 4.77 -22.99 23.61
CA ALA A 25 6.22 -23.11 23.65
C ALA A 25 6.70 -23.72 22.33
N ILE A 26 7.46 -22.99 21.54
CA ILE A 26 8.14 -23.51 20.37
C ILE A 26 9.55 -23.91 20.76
N ALA A 27 9.80 -25.22 20.71
CA ALA A 27 11.10 -25.84 20.92
C ALA A 27 12.06 -25.45 19.78
N ILE A 28 13.20 -24.87 20.15
CA ILE A 28 14.33 -24.61 19.26
C ILE A 28 15.05 -25.94 19.05
N ALA A 29 14.98 -26.53 17.88
CA ALA A 29 15.82 -27.64 17.47
C ALA A 29 17.11 -27.07 16.83
N CYS A 30 18.20 -27.15 17.60
CA CYS A 30 19.55 -26.96 17.09
C CYS A 30 19.90 -28.13 16.16
N PHE A 31 20.13 -27.85 14.88
CA PHE A 31 20.72 -28.82 13.97
C PHE A 31 22.19 -28.45 13.74
N ALA A 32 23.06 -29.18 14.48
CA ALA A 32 24.48 -29.18 14.21
C ALA A 32 24.75 -30.24 13.14
N MET A 33 25.30 -29.83 12.00
CA MET A 33 25.83 -30.75 11.00
C MET A 33 27.30 -30.50 10.76
N SER A 34 28.03 -31.38 11.29
CA SER A 34 29.30 -32.06 10.98
C SER A 34 29.99 -31.64 9.67
N LEU A 35 31.24 -31.21 9.91
CA LEU A 35 32.33 -31.12 8.95
C LEU A 35 32.77 -32.52 8.51
N THR A 36 32.81 -32.79 7.22
CA THR A 36 33.60 -33.83 6.62
C THR A 36 34.66 -33.21 5.74
N ALA A 37 35.89 -33.32 6.18
CA ALA A 37 37.06 -33.04 5.40
C ALA A 37 37.38 -34.25 4.51
N CYS A 38 37.69 -34.01 3.23
CA CYS A 38 38.53 -34.90 2.43
C CYS A 38 39.43 -34.08 1.53
N SER A 39 40.65 -34.44 1.58
CA SER A 39 41.85 -33.83 1.01
C SER A 39 42.16 -34.26 -0.40
N SER A 40 43.02 -33.43 -1.03
CA SER A 40 43.93 -33.63 -2.22
C SER A 40 43.25 -33.59 -3.58
N ASP A 41 43.66 -32.73 -4.55
CA ASP A 41 44.93 -32.55 -5.15
C ASP A 41 44.99 -31.27 -5.98
N ASP A 42 46.21 -30.78 -6.19
CA ASP A 42 46.68 -29.62 -6.88
C ASP A 42 46.04 -29.33 -8.25
N ASN A 43 45.61 -28.07 -8.44
CA ASN A 43 45.84 -27.30 -9.68
C ASN A 43 45.62 -25.81 -9.39
N GLU A 44 46.70 -25.04 -9.46
CA GLU A 44 46.71 -23.59 -9.51
C GLU A 44 45.96 -23.09 -10.75
N VAL A 45 44.82 -22.46 -10.51
CA VAL A 45 44.28 -21.46 -11.43
C VAL A 45 43.83 -20.27 -10.58
N SER A 46 44.59 -19.23 -10.69
CA SER A 46 44.30 -17.90 -10.20
C SER A 46 42.96 -17.43 -10.75
N ASN A 47 41.89 -17.57 -10.01
CA ASN A 47 40.64 -16.86 -10.25
C ASN A 47 40.51 -15.76 -9.21
N GLU A 48 40.66 -14.52 -9.68
CA GLU A 48 40.26 -13.32 -8.97
C GLU A 48 38.84 -13.53 -8.40
N LEU A 49 38.73 -13.59 -7.09
CA LEU A 49 37.46 -13.45 -6.38
C LEU A 49 36.99 -12.01 -6.64
N SER A 50 36.22 -11.85 -7.72
CA SER A 50 35.27 -10.75 -7.80
C SER A 50 34.25 -10.96 -6.71
N GLY A 51 34.47 -10.33 -5.56
CA GLY A 51 33.51 -10.20 -4.49
C GLY A 51 32.29 -9.48 -5.07
N LYS A 52 31.28 -10.25 -5.45
CA LYS A 52 29.94 -9.70 -5.55
C LYS A 52 29.52 -9.36 -4.13
N GLU A 53 29.78 -8.13 -3.71
CA GLU A 53 28.98 -7.51 -2.67
C GLU A 53 27.53 -7.64 -3.12
N ASN A 54 26.79 -8.56 -2.50
CA ASN A 54 25.36 -8.51 -2.48
C ASN A 54 24.99 -7.24 -1.68
N VAL A 55 25.01 -6.11 -2.34
CA VAL A 55 24.24 -4.95 -1.87
C VAL A 55 22.80 -5.44 -1.93
N GLU A 56 22.24 -5.79 -0.78
CA GLU A 56 20.81 -5.92 -0.61
C GLU A 56 20.22 -4.56 -1.03
N GLN A 57 19.84 -4.48 -2.28
CA GLN A 57 19.17 -3.33 -2.83
C GLN A 57 17.81 -3.31 -2.15
N SER A 58 17.71 -2.55 -1.07
CA SER A 58 16.47 -2.37 -0.32
C SER A 58 15.39 -2.00 -1.33
N ALA A 59 14.42 -2.90 -1.50
CA ALA A 59 13.31 -2.67 -2.41
C ALA A 59 12.62 -1.35 -2.04
N THR A 60 12.45 -0.46 -3.00
CA THR A 60 11.82 0.85 -2.83
C THR A 60 10.40 0.78 -3.33
N LEU A 61 9.46 1.36 -2.58
CA LEU A 61 8.08 1.51 -3.03
C LEU A 61 8.00 2.69 -4.01
N ALA A 62 7.39 2.45 -5.17
CA ALA A 62 7.19 3.47 -6.18
C ALA A 62 5.88 3.26 -6.95
N ALA A 63 5.33 4.35 -7.49
CA ALA A 63 4.16 4.32 -8.36
C ALA A 63 4.56 4.71 -9.79
N TYR A 64 4.07 3.95 -10.76
CA TYR A 64 4.38 4.15 -12.18
C TYR A 64 3.09 4.27 -13.00
N VAL A 65 3.15 5.05 -14.08
CA VAL A 65 2.05 5.14 -15.05
C VAL A 65 1.97 3.84 -15.86
N ILE A 66 0.73 3.37 -16.08
CA ILE A 66 0.44 2.33 -17.06
C ILE A 66 -0.09 3.03 -18.30
N ASP A 67 0.64 2.95 -19.41
CA ASP A 67 0.15 3.47 -20.68
C ASP A 67 -1.12 2.71 -21.09
N SER A 68 -2.17 3.46 -21.46
CA SER A 68 -3.48 2.94 -21.87
C SER A 68 -3.40 2.01 -23.10
N GLN A 69 -2.30 2.04 -23.83
CA GLN A 69 -2.08 1.16 -24.99
C GLN A 69 -1.57 -0.24 -24.63
N GLY A 70 -1.34 -0.52 -23.32
CA GLY A 70 -0.93 -1.86 -22.87
C GLY A 70 0.42 -2.32 -23.39
N THR A 71 1.13 -1.46 -24.09
CA THR A 71 2.44 -1.76 -24.64
C THR A 71 3.44 -1.73 -23.49
N ARG A 72 3.76 -2.92 -22.96
CA ARG A 72 5.00 -3.10 -22.21
C ARG A 72 6.13 -2.72 -23.17
N SER A 73 6.47 -1.45 -23.21
CA SER A 73 7.67 -0.99 -23.88
C SER A 73 8.83 -1.65 -23.16
N GLY A 74 9.33 -2.73 -23.77
CA GLY A 74 10.48 -3.44 -23.24
C GLY A 74 11.65 -2.47 -23.20
N GLY A 75 12.18 -2.18 -22.01
CA GLY A 75 13.49 -1.58 -21.83
C GLY A 75 13.53 -0.09 -21.51
N GLU A 76 12.45 0.68 -21.52
CA GLU A 76 12.49 2.04 -20.99
C GLU A 76 12.32 2.05 -19.47
N VAL A 77 13.28 2.66 -18.78
CA VAL A 77 13.17 2.98 -17.36
C VAL A 77 12.03 3.97 -17.20
N LYS A 78 10.85 3.49 -16.80
CA LYS A 78 9.71 4.35 -16.52
C LYS A 78 10.05 5.22 -15.31
N THR A 79 9.94 6.52 -15.47
CA THR A 79 10.09 7.44 -14.33
C THR A 79 8.94 7.23 -13.38
N ALA A 80 9.23 7.02 -12.11
CA ALA A 80 8.20 6.94 -11.08
C ALA A 80 7.47 8.29 -10.98
N VAL A 81 6.15 8.22 -10.79
CA VAL A 81 5.33 9.40 -10.51
C VAL A 81 5.64 9.93 -9.12
N PHE A 82 5.79 9.00 -8.18
CA PHE A 82 6.27 9.24 -6.82
C PHE A 82 6.89 7.95 -6.26
N THR A 83 7.68 8.13 -5.20
CA THR A 83 8.31 7.05 -4.44
C THR A 83 7.92 7.11 -2.98
N ASP A 84 8.38 6.17 -2.18
CA ASP A 84 8.19 6.22 -0.73
C ASP A 84 8.84 7.45 -0.08
N GLU A 85 9.86 8.05 -0.71
CA GLU A 85 10.46 9.30 -0.23
C GLU A 85 9.49 10.47 -0.31
N ASP A 86 8.64 10.50 -1.33
CA ASP A 86 7.58 11.51 -1.49
C ASP A 86 6.43 11.31 -0.49
N ILE A 87 6.21 10.08 0.02
CA ILE A 87 5.14 9.76 0.97
C ILE A 87 5.56 10.18 2.38
N GLU A 88 4.75 11.00 3.03
CA GLU A 88 4.90 11.32 4.44
C GLU A 88 4.31 10.21 5.32
N TRP A 89 3.06 9.82 5.07
CA TRP A 89 2.39 8.72 5.75
C TRP A 89 1.17 8.21 4.97
N PHE A 90 0.72 7.01 5.34
CA PHE A 90 -0.56 6.42 4.93
C PHE A 90 -1.36 6.05 6.18
N ASP A 91 -2.64 6.42 6.23
CA ASP A 91 -3.56 6.10 7.33
C ASP A 91 -4.48 4.94 6.95
N LEU A 92 -4.44 3.86 7.74
CA LEU A 92 -5.24 2.66 7.50
C LEU A 92 -6.74 2.89 7.67
N ASN A 93 -7.14 3.82 8.55
CA ASN A 93 -8.54 4.05 8.88
C ASN A 93 -9.22 4.94 7.86
N THR A 94 -8.58 6.06 7.52
CA THR A 94 -9.10 7.03 6.56
C THR A 94 -8.75 6.70 5.12
N ARG A 95 -7.75 5.82 4.90
CA ARG A 95 -7.15 5.50 3.60
C ARG A 95 -6.41 6.68 2.97
N GLU A 96 -6.13 7.72 3.74
CA GLU A 96 -5.42 8.88 3.27
C GLU A 96 -3.94 8.56 3.01
N LEU A 97 -3.48 8.94 1.82
CA LEU A 97 -2.08 8.92 1.41
C LEU A 97 -1.57 10.36 1.42
N ARG A 98 -0.78 10.71 2.43
CA ARG A 98 -0.21 12.04 2.56
C ARG A 98 1.17 12.10 1.92
N PHE A 99 1.40 13.15 1.14
CA PHE A 99 2.70 13.42 0.55
C PHE A 99 3.44 14.50 1.36
N GLY A 100 4.76 14.30 1.53
CA GLY A 100 5.66 15.25 2.19
C GLY A 100 6.15 16.37 1.27
N ILE A 101 5.77 16.33 0.01
CA ILE A 101 6.02 17.37 -1.00
C ILE A 101 4.81 18.26 -1.18
N ASP A 102 5.00 19.44 -1.78
CA ASP A 102 3.93 20.36 -2.06
C ASP A 102 2.77 19.71 -2.83
N SER A 103 1.54 19.93 -2.34
CA SER A 103 0.32 19.30 -2.87
C SER A 103 0.03 19.70 -4.32
N GLU A 104 0.44 20.87 -4.78
CA GLU A 104 0.26 21.27 -6.17
C GLU A 104 1.29 20.57 -7.08
N VAL A 105 2.49 20.34 -6.56
CA VAL A 105 3.53 19.60 -7.31
C VAL A 105 3.11 18.16 -7.55
N ILE A 106 2.65 17.45 -6.52
CA ILE A 106 2.18 16.08 -6.68
C ILE A 106 0.89 16.03 -7.51
N HIS A 107 -0.02 16.98 -7.33
CA HIS A 107 -1.25 17.03 -8.11
C HIS A 107 -0.95 17.17 -9.62
N LYS A 108 -0.02 18.04 -9.98
CA LYS A 108 0.40 18.22 -11.37
C LYS A 108 1.03 16.98 -11.99
N ARG A 109 1.73 16.16 -11.18
CA ARG A 109 2.26 14.87 -11.66
C ARG A 109 1.17 13.84 -11.90
N LEU A 110 0.06 13.92 -11.15
CA LEU A 110 -1.02 12.93 -11.14
C LEU A 110 -2.19 13.29 -12.07
N GLU A 111 -2.47 14.57 -12.32
CA GLU A 111 -3.69 15.06 -12.99
C GLU A 111 -3.93 14.52 -14.42
N SER A 112 -2.85 14.10 -15.09
CA SER A 112 -2.91 13.57 -16.46
C SER A 112 -2.91 12.04 -16.51
N LEU A 113 -3.01 11.36 -15.36
CA LEU A 113 -2.85 9.90 -15.28
C LEU A 113 -4.19 9.20 -15.23
N ASP A 114 -4.34 8.19 -16.10
CA ASP A 114 -5.49 7.30 -16.07
C ASP A 114 -5.26 6.15 -15.08
N ARG A 115 -4.16 5.41 -15.24
CA ARG A 115 -3.88 4.19 -14.49
C ARG A 115 -2.46 4.20 -13.95
N MET A 116 -2.30 3.65 -12.75
CA MET A 116 -1.00 3.51 -12.08
C MET A 116 -0.81 2.11 -11.54
N GLU A 117 0.45 1.70 -11.42
CA GLU A 117 0.84 0.52 -10.66
C GLU A 117 1.78 0.89 -9.52
N PHE A 118 1.50 0.36 -8.35
CA PHE A 118 2.39 0.42 -7.20
C PHE A 118 3.31 -0.80 -7.24
N ARG A 119 4.60 -0.57 -7.08
CA ARG A 119 5.64 -1.60 -7.06
C ARG A 119 6.48 -1.51 -5.80
N LEU A 120 6.97 -2.67 -5.37
CA LEU A 120 8.02 -2.77 -4.36
C LEU A 120 9.23 -3.44 -5.03
N GLY A 121 10.24 -2.64 -5.37
CA GLY A 121 11.28 -3.07 -6.28
C GLY A 121 10.70 -3.46 -7.66
N ASP A 122 10.94 -4.70 -8.08
CA ASP A 122 10.42 -5.23 -9.35
C ASP A 122 9.00 -5.84 -9.22
N ASP A 123 8.51 -6.07 -8.01
CA ASP A 123 7.23 -6.72 -7.77
C ASP A 123 6.06 -5.73 -7.87
N ILE A 124 5.08 -6.04 -8.72
CA ILE A 124 3.83 -5.29 -8.80
C ILE A 124 2.97 -5.65 -7.58
N LEU A 125 2.70 -4.68 -6.72
CA LEU A 125 1.80 -4.85 -5.59
C LEU A 125 0.34 -4.81 -6.04
N PHE A 126 -0.07 -3.71 -6.65
CA PHE A 126 -1.43 -3.54 -7.16
C PHE A 126 -1.49 -2.43 -8.21
N GLN A 127 -2.61 -2.39 -8.91
CA GLN A 127 -2.92 -1.34 -9.87
C GLN A 127 -4.04 -0.45 -9.31
N VAL A 128 -3.98 0.82 -9.67
CA VAL A 128 -5.00 1.82 -9.41
C VAL A 128 -5.68 2.14 -10.73
N GLU A 129 -6.99 1.91 -10.79
CA GLU A 129 -7.75 1.99 -12.05
C GLU A 129 -7.87 3.40 -12.61
N ASN A 130 -7.92 4.41 -11.73
CA ASN A 130 -8.02 5.81 -12.16
C ASN A 130 -7.71 6.78 -11.01
N LEU A 131 -7.40 8.03 -11.39
CA LEU A 131 -7.44 9.20 -10.52
C LEU A 131 -8.84 9.81 -10.60
N VAL A 132 -9.57 9.83 -9.50
CA VAL A 132 -10.96 10.29 -9.44
C VAL A 132 -11.16 11.41 -8.45
N ASN A 133 -12.17 12.23 -8.64
CA ASN A 133 -12.56 13.33 -7.77
C ASN A 133 -14.09 13.36 -7.59
N PRO A 134 -14.66 14.24 -6.71
CA PRO A 134 -16.10 14.27 -6.44
C PRO A 134 -16.99 14.48 -7.66
N THR A 135 -16.48 15.05 -8.77
CA THR A 135 -17.24 15.31 -9.99
C THR A 135 -17.13 14.21 -11.04
N PHE A 136 -16.36 13.15 -10.73
CA PHE A 136 -16.13 12.07 -11.67
C PHE A 136 -17.38 11.21 -11.83
N SER A 137 -17.79 10.90 -13.05
CA SER A 137 -19.10 10.29 -13.35
C SER A 137 -19.05 8.77 -13.58
N ARG A 138 -17.87 8.17 -13.59
CA ARG A 138 -17.73 6.71 -13.80
C ARG A 138 -17.67 5.98 -12.46
N THR A 139 -18.09 4.71 -12.49
CA THR A 139 -18.03 3.80 -11.33
C THR A 139 -16.87 2.82 -11.50
N TYR A 140 -16.12 2.59 -10.43
CA TYR A 140 -15.05 1.60 -10.34
C TYR A 140 -15.30 0.70 -9.14
N PHE A 141 -15.06 -0.60 -9.33
CA PHE A 141 -15.20 -1.64 -8.30
C PHE A 141 -13.85 -2.20 -7.84
N ASP A 142 -12.77 -1.47 -8.14
CA ASP A 142 -11.41 -1.78 -7.71
C ASP A 142 -10.70 -0.49 -7.28
N LEU A 143 -9.44 -0.61 -6.84
CA LEU A 143 -8.66 0.52 -6.29
C LEU A 143 -8.67 1.73 -7.22
N VAL A 144 -8.98 2.86 -6.62
CA VAL A 144 -8.85 4.19 -7.21
C VAL A 144 -8.01 5.08 -6.31
N LEU A 145 -7.32 6.04 -6.90
CA LEU A 145 -6.75 7.16 -6.17
C LEU A 145 -7.76 8.31 -6.23
N TYR A 146 -8.48 8.49 -5.13
CA TYR A 146 -9.42 9.60 -5.00
C TYR A 146 -8.69 10.84 -4.52
N TYR A 147 -9.03 12.02 -5.04
CA TYR A 147 -8.53 13.28 -4.52
C TYR A 147 -9.65 14.28 -4.33
N GLU A 148 -9.44 15.15 -3.35
CA GLU A 148 -10.30 16.31 -3.12
C GLU A 148 -9.49 17.52 -2.66
N TRP A 149 -9.99 18.71 -3.00
CA TRP A 149 -9.42 19.95 -2.54
C TRP A 149 -9.76 20.16 -1.08
N MET A 150 -8.75 20.41 -0.27
CA MET A 150 -8.91 20.73 1.15
C MET A 150 -9.05 22.25 1.32
N TRP A 151 -10.03 22.64 2.11
CA TRP A 151 -10.36 24.04 2.35
C TRP A 151 -10.32 24.32 3.84
N GLU A 152 -9.75 25.47 4.22
CA GLU A 152 -9.74 25.99 5.56
C GLU A 152 -10.08 27.47 5.50
N ASN A 153 -11.12 27.93 6.25
CA ASN A 153 -11.59 29.31 6.25
C ASN A 153 -11.85 29.89 4.84
N ASP A 154 -12.47 29.08 3.96
CA ASP A 154 -12.73 29.39 2.56
C ASP A 154 -11.48 29.55 1.67
N GLU A 155 -10.29 29.25 2.18
CA GLU A 155 -9.05 29.22 1.43
C GLU A 155 -8.66 27.78 1.09
N LYS A 156 -8.18 27.56 -0.13
CA LYS A 156 -7.66 26.27 -0.58
C LYS A 156 -6.30 26.04 0.06
N VAL A 157 -6.22 25.02 0.94
CA VAL A 157 -5.00 24.71 1.69
C VAL A 157 -4.21 23.52 1.14
N GLY A 158 -4.78 22.77 0.17
CA GLY A 158 -4.08 21.68 -0.43
C GLY A 158 -4.98 20.64 -1.12
N VAL A 159 -4.44 19.47 -1.38
CA VAL A 159 -5.12 18.32 -1.96
C VAL A 159 -4.94 17.13 -1.05
N GLY A 160 -6.05 16.48 -0.65
CA GLY A 160 -6.05 15.18 0.02
C GLY A 160 -6.13 14.05 -1.01
N TYR A 161 -5.39 12.97 -0.80
CA TYR A 161 -5.40 11.77 -1.64
C TYR A 161 -5.80 10.56 -0.81
N PHE A 162 -6.63 9.68 -1.39
CA PHE A 162 -7.15 8.50 -0.67
C PHE A 162 -7.14 7.28 -1.59
N LEU A 163 -6.63 6.15 -1.09
CA LEU A 163 -6.67 4.86 -1.78
C LEU A 163 -7.96 4.12 -1.43
N TYR A 164 -9.00 4.28 -2.23
CA TYR A 164 -10.29 3.65 -2.00
C TYR A 164 -10.46 2.36 -2.80
N ASP A 165 -11.14 1.38 -2.21
CA ASP A 165 -11.41 0.07 -2.82
C ASP A 165 -12.45 0.12 -3.95
N CYS A 166 -13.16 1.25 -4.09
CA CYS A 166 -14.12 1.50 -5.15
C CYS A 166 -14.42 3.00 -5.27
N TYR A 167 -15.11 3.38 -6.33
CA TYR A 167 -15.67 4.72 -6.47
C TYR A 167 -17.02 4.65 -7.22
N PRO A 168 -18.10 5.34 -6.75
CA PRO A 168 -18.23 6.01 -5.42
C PRO A 168 -18.19 5.03 -4.24
N GLN A 169 -17.89 5.54 -3.03
CA GLN A 169 -17.71 4.73 -1.82
C GLN A 169 -18.96 3.95 -1.38
N GLN A 170 -20.15 4.32 -1.83
CA GLN A 170 -21.39 3.58 -1.57
C GLN A 170 -21.37 2.13 -2.09
N PHE A 171 -20.46 1.80 -3.01
CA PHE A 171 -20.31 0.46 -3.57
C PHE A 171 -19.28 -0.41 -2.82
N ILE A 172 -18.83 0.00 -1.62
CA ILE A 172 -17.84 -0.73 -0.84
C ILE A 172 -18.29 -2.15 -0.48
N ASP A 173 -19.61 -2.35 -0.33
CA ASP A 173 -20.22 -3.63 0.04
C ASP A 173 -20.66 -4.48 -1.15
N GLU A 174 -20.51 -3.99 -2.37
CA GLU A 174 -20.79 -4.76 -3.57
C GLU A 174 -19.88 -5.98 -3.69
N GLU A 175 -20.45 -7.07 -4.20
CA GLU A 175 -19.75 -8.36 -4.35
C GLU A 175 -18.48 -8.22 -5.20
N LEU A 176 -18.53 -7.42 -6.26
CA LEU A 176 -17.40 -7.20 -7.14
C LEU A 176 -16.26 -6.48 -6.43
N THR A 177 -16.56 -5.45 -5.64
CA THR A 177 -15.59 -4.73 -4.81
C THR A 177 -14.95 -5.66 -3.79
N LYS A 178 -15.77 -6.46 -3.07
CA LYS A 178 -15.28 -7.43 -2.09
C LYS A 178 -14.36 -8.47 -2.73
N ASN A 179 -14.73 -8.99 -3.89
CA ASN A 179 -13.93 -9.96 -4.62
C ASN A 179 -12.58 -9.39 -5.07
N ASN A 180 -12.57 -8.17 -5.60
CA ASN A 180 -11.33 -7.51 -6.01
C ASN A 180 -10.43 -7.20 -4.81
N ARG A 181 -10.99 -6.73 -3.71
CA ARG A 181 -10.25 -6.54 -2.45
C ARG A 181 -9.64 -7.85 -1.94
N ASN A 182 -10.39 -8.95 -1.97
CA ASN A 182 -9.90 -10.26 -1.52
C ASN A 182 -8.73 -10.78 -2.38
N LYS A 183 -8.72 -10.51 -3.68
CA LYS A 183 -7.63 -10.93 -4.58
C LYS A 183 -6.30 -10.26 -4.26
N ARG A 184 -6.30 -9.06 -3.68
CA ARG A 184 -5.09 -8.27 -3.39
C ARG A 184 -4.67 -8.22 -1.92
N VAL A 185 -5.26 -9.07 -1.05
CA VAL A 185 -4.97 -9.07 0.39
C VAL A 185 -3.47 -9.19 0.69
N GLN A 186 -2.77 -10.07 -0.02
CA GLN A 186 -1.33 -10.28 0.19
C GLN A 186 -0.50 -9.07 -0.24
N GLN A 187 -0.82 -8.50 -1.39
CA GLN A 187 -0.16 -7.33 -1.94
C GLN A 187 -0.44 -6.09 -1.07
N TRP A 188 -1.68 -5.96 -0.59
CA TRP A 188 -2.05 -4.90 0.34
C TRP A 188 -1.28 -5.01 1.65
N LYS A 189 -1.13 -6.23 2.16
CA LYS A 189 -0.31 -6.49 3.34
C LYS A 189 1.15 -6.10 3.11
N ALA A 190 1.74 -6.48 1.97
CA ALA A 190 3.12 -6.11 1.64
C ALA A 190 3.31 -4.59 1.59
N PHE A 191 2.37 -3.86 1.00
CA PHE A 191 2.35 -2.40 0.97
C PHE A 191 2.33 -1.80 2.38
N THR A 192 1.41 -2.26 3.23
CA THR A 192 1.26 -1.72 4.59
C THR A 192 2.43 -2.11 5.50
N ASP A 193 2.93 -3.34 5.40
CA ASP A 193 4.12 -3.79 6.15
C ASP A 193 5.36 -2.98 5.76
N TYR A 194 5.52 -2.68 4.48
CA TYR A 194 6.61 -1.83 4.01
C TYR A 194 6.54 -0.43 4.63
N LEU A 195 5.37 0.23 4.54
CA LEU A 195 5.19 1.56 5.12
C LEU A 195 5.34 1.56 6.65
N ASP A 196 4.89 0.51 7.33
CA ASP A 196 5.10 0.33 8.78
C ASP A 196 6.60 0.22 9.11
N SER A 197 7.35 -0.55 8.34
CA SER A 197 8.81 -0.70 8.50
C SER A 197 9.57 0.62 8.32
N LYS A 198 9.00 1.55 7.54
CA LYS A 198 9.55 2.89 7.31
C LYS A 198 9.02 3.94 8.30
N GLY A 199 8.13 3.55 9.24
CA GLY A 199 7.49 4.47 10.17
C GLY A 199 6.49 5.42 9.50
N LYS A 200 5.97 5.04 8.33
CA LYS A 200 5.06 5.85 7.50
C LYS A 200 3.61 5.34 7.53
N LEU A 201 3.28 4.40 8.42
CA LEU A 201 1.93 3.85 8.58
C LEU A 201 1.27 4.40 9.84
N LYS A 202 0.10 5.04 9.70
CA LYS A 202 -0.81 5.38 10.80
C LYS A 202 -1.85 4.27 10.97
N LYS A 203 -2.13 3.90 12.24
CA LYS A 203 -3.05 2.81 12.63
C LYS A 203 -4.19 3.33 13.49
#